data_167317b808602b34cfeac03cb921e4b9
#
_entry.id   167317b808602b34cfeac03cb921e4b9
#
_cell.length_a   1.000
_cell.length_b   1.000
_cell.length_c   1.000
_cell.angle_alpha   90.00
_cell.angle_beta   90.00
_cell.angle_gamma   90.00
#
_symmetry.space_group_name_H-M   'P 1'
#
loop_
_entity.id
_entity.type
_entity.pdbx_description
1 polymer ?
#
loop_
_entity_poly.entity_id
_entity_poly.type
_entity_poly.pdbx_seq_one_letter_code
_entity_poly.pdbx_strand_id
1 'polypeptide(L)'
;MKFDYDVIVVGAGHAGCEAAAAAAGLGSRTLLITRDMNNMAQMSCNPAVGGIAKGQIVREIDALGGWMGRVTDRTTIQFRMLNRSKGPAMWSPRAQCDRAQFVRVWRETIEGIPNLYLWQDTVNQLLLDGQEVYGVRTQLGVEFHARCVVLTNGTFLNGLMHVGSVRFSGGRMAEPAVTGLTE
;
A
#
# COMPACT_ATOMS: atom_id res chain seq x y z
N MET A 1 24.94 -6.86 13.61
CA MET A 1 24.12 -5.61 13.45
C MET A 1 22.86 -5.76 14.29
N LYS A 2 22.42 -4.75 15.03
CA LYS A 2 21.18 -4.79 15.80
C LYS A 2 20.06 -4.25 14.90
N PHE A 3 19.03 -5.04 14.66
CA PHE A 3 17.87 -4.61 13.88
C PHE A 3 16.80 -4.03 14.80
N ASP A 4 16.21 -2.90 14.40
CA ASP A 4 15.12 -2.23 15.12
C ASP A 4 13.78 -2.89 14.80
N TYR A 5 13.66 -3.43 13.59
CA TYR A 5 12.46 -4.11 13.07
C TYR A 5 12.83 -5.41 12.37
N ASP A 6 11.87 -6.33 12.25
CA ASP A 6 12.02 -7.50 11.40
C ASP A 6 11.73 -7.14 9.93
N VAL A 7 10.69 -6.33 9.72
CA VAL A 7 10.24 -5.92 8.39
C VAL A 7 10.03 -4.41 8.35
N ILE A 8 10.54 -3.76 7.31
CA ILE A 8 10.16 -2.39 6.94
C ILE A 8 9.36 -2.46 5.63
N VAL A 9 8.18 -1.84 5.61
CA VAL A 9 7.37 -1.69 4.41
C VAL A 9 7.39 -0.21 3.99
N VAL A 10 7.78 0.05 2.75
CA VAL A 10 7.89 1.40 2.19
C VAL A 10 6.71 1.68 1.27
N GLY A 11 5.88 2.65 1.66
CA GLY A 11 4.67 3.05 0.96
C GLY A 11 3.41 2.43 1.56
N ALA A 12 2.44 3.27 1.94
CA ALA A 12 1.16 2.85 2.50
C ALA A 12 0.02 2.92 1.47
N GLY A 13 0.25 2.47 0.25
CA GLY A 13 -0.80 2.13 -0.71
C GLY A 13 -1.50 0.82 -0.31
N HIS A 14 -2.42 0.32 -1.15
CA HIS A 14 -3.14 -0.94 -0.86
C HIS A 14 -2.17 -2.10 -0.60
N ALA A 15 -1.16 -2.26 -1.45
CA ALA A 15 -0.15 -3.32 -1.31
C ALA A 15 0.66 -3.18 -0.02
N GLY A 16 1.07 -1.95 0.33
CA GLY A 16 1.86 -1.72 1.55
C GLY A 16 1.06 -1.92 2.83
N CYS A 17 -0.19 -1.49 2.86
CA CYS A 17 -1.08 -1.73 4.00
C CYS A 17 -1.31 -3.23 4.23
N GLU A 18 -1.57 -4.00 3.16
CA GLU A 18 -1.72 -5.47 3.25
C GLU A 18 -0.40 -6.15 3.66
N ALA A 19 0.73 -5.76 3.07
CA ALA A 19 2.03 -6.35 3.41
C ALA A 19 2.40 -6.09 4.88
N ALA A 20 2.21 -4.86 5.35
CA ALA A 20 2.50 -4.50 6.74
C ALA A 20 1.57 -5.21 7.73
N ALA A 21 0.28 -5.29 7.42
CA ALA A 21 -0.70 -6.00 8.23
C ALA A 21 -0.40 -7.49 8.30
N ALA A 22 -0.04 -8.12 7.18
CA ALA A 22 0.33 -9.53 7.12
C ALA A 22 1.60 -9.81 7.92
N ALA A 23 2.66 -9.03 7.75
CA ALA A 23 3.91 -9.20 8.48
C ALA A 23 3.71 -9.06 10.00
N ALA A 24 3.01 -8.02 10.44
CA ALA A 24 2.71 -7.81 11.84
C ALA A 24 1.78 -8.90 12.42
N GLY A 25 0.78 -9.33 11.64
CA GLY A 25 -0.14 -10.41 12.01
C GLY A 25 0.56 -11.77 12.18
N LEU A 26 1.67 -11.98 11.49
CA LEU A 26 2.55 -13.15 11.66
C LEU A 26 3.52 -13.00 12.86
N GLY A 27 3.44 -11.92 13.61
CA GLY A 27 4.25 -11.68 14.81
C GLY A 27 5.54 -10.89 14.55
N SER A 28 5.81 -10.46 13.33
CA SER A 28 6.98 -9.64 13.02
C SER A 28 6.84 -8.22 13.56
N ARG A 29 7.90 -7.67 14.14
CA ARG A 29 7.97 -6.25 14.45
C ARG A 29 8.13 -5.45 13.17
N THR A 30 7.07 -4.80 12.74
CA THR A 30 6.95 -4.22 11.41
C THR A 30 6.86 -2.70 11.47
N LEU A 31 7.62 -2.00 10.61
CA LEU A 31 7.52 -0.55 10.41
C LEU A 31 6.93 -0.27 9.03
N LEU A 32 5.84 0.47 8.97
CA LEU A 32 5.27 1.01 7.73
C LEU A 32 5.64 2.48 7.60
N ILE A 33 6.37 2.83 6.55
CA ILE A 33 6.79 4.19 6.27
C ILE A 33 5.96 4.74 5.11
N THR A 34 5.34 5.89 5.31
CA THR A 34 4.56 6.58 4.27
C THR A 34 4.79 8.07 4.30
N ARG A 35 4.78 8.69 3.14
CA ARG A 35 4.93 10.13 3.01
C ARG A 35 3.77 10.92 3.63
N ASP A 36 2.57 10.39 3.55
CA ASP A 36 1.37 11.03 4.09
C ASP A 36 0.41 9.99 4.68
N MET A 37 0.25 10.04 5.99
CA MET A 37 -0.65 9.15 6.72
C MET A 37 -2.13 9.45 6.45
N ASN A 38 -2.49 10.62 5.94
CA ASN A 38 -3.87 10.96 5.60
C ASN A 38 -4.30 10.35 4.25
N ASN A 39 -3.33 9.88 3.45
CA ASN A 39 -3.57 9.28 2.15
C ASN A 39 -3.30 7.76 2.12
N MET A 40 -3.26 7.11 3.29
CA MET A 40 -3.06 5.65 3.38
C MET A 40 -4.17 4.92 2.63
N ALA A 41 -3.77 3.95 1.80
CA ALA A 41 -4.66 3.14 0.96
C ALA A 41 -5.62 3.96 0.08
N GLN A 42 -5.28 5.20 -0.29
CA GLN A 42 -6.14 6.07 -1.08
C GLN A 42 -6.47 5.46 -2.44
N MET A 43 -7.74 5.49 -2.81
CA MET A 43 -8.23 5.11 -4.13
C MET A 43 -7.94 6.20 -5.16
N SER A 44 -6.89 6.04 -5.96
CA SER A 44 -6.40 7.07 -6.88
C SER A 44 -7.31 7.32 -8.08
N CYS A 45 -7.98 6.27 -8.58
CA CYS A 45 -8.83 6.34 -9.76
C CYS A 45 -10.32 6.31 -9.36
N ASN A 46 -10.95 5.15 -9.54
CA ASN A 46 -12.33 4.94 -9.16
C ASN A 46 -12.43 4.54 -7.69
N PRO A 47 -13.40 5.03 -6.93
CA PRO A 47 -13.63 4.61 -5.55
C PRO A 47 -14.31 3.23 -5.52
N ALA A 48 -13.67 2.22 -6.10
CA ALA A 48 -14.23 0.89 -6.23
C ALA A 48 -13.16 -0.20 -6.07
N VAL A 49 -13.56 -1.27 -5.39
CA VAL A 49 -12.76 -2.47 -5.19
C VAL A 49 -13.39 -3.63 -5.97
N GLY A 50 -12.56 -4.47 -6.58
CA GLY A 50 -13.01 -5.60 -7.38
C GLY A 50 -13.24 -5.26 -8.85
N GLY A 51 -14.18 -5.97 -9.46
CA GLY A 51 -14.39 -5.98 -10.89
C GLY A 51 -13.72 -7.15 -11.58
N ILE A 52 -13.66 -7.14 -12.91
CA ILE A 52 -13.13 -8.25 -13.73
C ILE A 52 -11.68 -8.55 -13.32
N ALA A 53 -11.38 -9.80 -13.00
CA ALA A 53 -10.14 -10.34 -12.44
C ALA A 53 -9.78 -9.81 -11.03
N LYS A 54 -10.06 -8.56 -10.71
CA LYS A 54 -9.69 -7.95 -9.45
C LYS A 54 -10.53 -8.44 -8.26
N GLY A 55 -11.82 -8.71 -8.49
CA GLY A 55 -12.70 -9.24 -7.46
C GLY A 55 -12.28 -10.62 -6.97
N GLN A 56 -11.75 -11.46 -7.84
CA GLN A 56 -11.20 -12.77 -7.50
C GLN A 56 -9.96 -12.62 -6.62
N ILE A 57 -9.03 -11.73 -6.98
CA ILE A 57 -7.81 -11.45 -6.20
C ILE A 57 -8.17 -10.95 -4.79
N VAL A 58 -9.15 -10.06 -4.65
CA VAL A 58 -9.58 -9.58 -3.33
C VAL A 58 -10.10 -10.72 -2.46
N ARG A 59 -10.83 -11.68 -3.04
CA ARG A 59 -11.29 -12.89 -2.33
C ARG A 59 -10.15 -13.79 -1.89
N GLU A 60 -9.12 -13.94 -2.70
CA GLU A 60 -7.92 -14.69 -2.35
C GLU A 60 -7.16 -14.02 -1.19
N ILE A 61 -7.02 -12.70 -1.23
CA ILE A 61 -6.43 -11.91 -0.14
C ILE A 61 -7.24 -12.08 1.14
N ASP A 62 -8.57 -12.00 1.07
CA ASP A 62 -9.47 -12.19 2.21
C ASP A 62 -9.34 -13.59 2.81
N ALA A 63 -9.29 -14.63 1.96
CA ALA A 63 -9.08 -16.02 2.39
C ALA A 63 -7.75 -16.25 3.13
N LEU A 64 -6.73 -15.44 2.82
CA LEU A 64 -5.44 -15.42 3.52
C LEU A 64 -5.42 -14.55 4.78
N GLY A 65 -6.57 -13.94 5.13
CA GLY A 65 -6.70 -13.09 6.31
C GLY A 65 -6.41 -11.61 6.08
N GLY A 66 -6.33 -11.16 4.82
CA GLY A 66 -6.12 -9.77 4.47
C GLY A 66 -7.29 -8.84 4.82
N TRP A 67 -7.06 -7.55 4.72
CA TRP A 67 -7.97 -6.51 5.18
C TRP A 67 -8.79 -5.84 4.07
N MET A 68 -8.35 -5.94 2.80
CA MET A 68 -8.99 -5.27 1.68
C MET A 68 -10.49 -5.58 1.58
N GLY A 69 -10.88 -6.84 1.70
CA GLY A 69 -12.28 -7.26 1.68
C GLY A 69 -13.07 -6.65 2.83
N ARG A 70 -12.55 -6.76 4.05
CA ARG A 70 -13.19 -6.26 5.29
C ARG A 70 -13.39 -4.74 5.29
N VAL A 71 -12.36 -3.98 4.86
CA VAL A 71 -12.45 -2.53 4.74
C VAL A 71 -13.43 -2.14 3.64
N THR A 72 -13.44 -2.87 2.53
CA THR A 72 -14.40 -2.69 1.44
C THR A 72 -15.84 -2.85 1.95
N ASP A 73 -16.14 -3.93 2.66
CA ASP A 73 -17.49 -4.19 3.18
C ASP A 73 -17.97 -3.08 4.12
N ARG A 74 -17.07 -2.55 4.97
CA ARG A 74 -17.40 -1.45 5.90
C ARG A 74 -17.65 -0.11 5.22
N THR A 75 -17.20 0.07 3.98
CA THR A 75 -17.21 1.37 3.28
C THR A 75 -17.98 1.34 1.97
N THR A 76 -18.61 0.19 1.65
CA THR A 76 -19.38 -0.02 0.43
C THR A 76 -20.67 0.81 0.44
N ILE A 77 -20.86 1.58 -0.64
CA ILE A 77 -22.11 2.32 -0.92
C ILE A 77 -22.92 1.66 -2.04
N GLN A 78 -22.30 0.87 -2.89
CA GLN A 78 -22.97 0.11 -3.94
C GLN A 78 -22.19 -1.17 -4.24
N PHE A 79 -22.91 -2.29 -4.37
CA PHE A 79 -22.35 -3.58 -4.78
C PHE A 79 -22.99 -4.07 -6.07
N ARG A 80 -22.17 -4.64 -6.97
CA ARG A 80 -22.63 -5.32 -8.19
C ARG A 80 -21.83 -6.57 -8.46
N MET A 81 -22.51 -7.63 -8.90
CA MET A 81 -21.88 -8.79 -9.52
C MET A 81 -21.82 -8.56 -11.03
N LEU A 82 -20.62 -8.37 -11.57
CA LEU A 82 -20.38 -8.22 -13.01
C LEU A 82 -20.30 -9.60 -13.70
N ASN A 83 -20.50 -9.61 -15.01
CA ASN A 83 -20.37 -10.80 -15.87
C ASN A 83 -21.30 -11.97 -15.52
N ARG A 84 -22.45 -11.72 -14.94
CA ARG A 84 -23.40 -12.79 -14.55
C ARG A 84 -23.84 -13.67 -15.73
N SER A 85 -23.90 -13.12 -16.94
CA SER A 85 -24.25 -13.84 -18.15
C SER A 85 -23.11 -14.73 -18.70
N LYS A 86 -21.91 -14.63 -18.16
CA LYS A 86 -20.72 -15.35 -18.64
C LYS A 86 -20.41 -16.65 -17.86
N GLY A 87 -21.25 -16.99 -16.90
CA GLY A 87 -21.09 -18.15 -16.03
C GLY A 87 -20.30 -17.89 -14.75
N PRO A 88 -20.38 -18.80 -13.76
CA PRO A 88 -19.88 -18.58 -12.40
C PRO A 88 -18.37 -18.25 -12.32
N ALA A 89 -17.56 -18.84 -13.17
CA ALA A 89 -16.11 -18.59 -13.21
C ALA A 89 -15.76 -17.13 -13.58
N MET A 90 -16.66 -16.44 -14.28
CA MET A 90 -16.48 -15.04 -14.71
C MET A 90 -17.19 -14.04 -13.81
N TRP A 91 -17.93 -14.50 -12.83
CA TRP A 91 -18.61 -13.60 -11.90
C TRP A 91 -17.58 -12.79 -11.12
N SER A 92 -17.70 -11.48 -11.23
CA SER A 92 -16.70 -10.56 -10.70
C SER A 92 -17.37 -9.57 -9.75
N PRO A 93 -17.24 -9.75 -8.43
CA PRO A 93 -17.77 -8.80 -7.46
C PRO A 93 -17.08 -7.45 -7.62
N ARG A 94 -17.87 -6.38 -7.58
CA ARG A 94 -17.39 -5.00 -7.57
C ARG A 94 -18.18 -4.18 -6.56
N ALA A 95 -17.47 -3.61 -5.60
CA ALA A 95 -18.02 -2.71 -4.61
C ALA A 95 -17.55 -1.29 -4.90
N GLN A 96 -18.48 -0.34 -4.95
CA GLN A 96 -18.17 1.08 -4.91
C GLN A 96 -18.16 1.53 -3.46
N CYS A 97 -17.11 2.24 -3.06
CA CYS A 97 -16.91 2.65 -1.68
C CYS A 97 -16.97 4.16 -1.52
N ASP A 98 -17.31 4.62 -0.32
CA ASP A 98 -17.03 5.97 0.10
C ASP A 98 -15.50 6.14 0.20
N ARG A 99 -14.94 7.02 -0.65
CA ARG A 99 -13.48 7.21 -0.77
C ARG A 99 -12.85 7.72 0.53
N ALA A 100 -13.49 8.68 1.18
CA ALA A 100 -12.99 9.28 2.41
C ALA A 100 -13.07 8.30 3.57
N GLN A 101 -14.19 7.61 3.68
CA GLN A 101 -14.38 6.59 4.71
C GLN A 101 -13.41 5.40 4.52
N PHE A 102 -13.13 5.01 3.28
CA PHE A 102 -12.19 3.93 2.98
C PHE A 102 -10.78 4.23 3.51
N VAL A 103 -10.26 5.43 3.28
CA VAL A 103 -8.95 5.87 3.82
C VAL A 103 -8.97 5.87 5.34
N ARG A 104 -10.04 6.42 5.95
CA ARG A 104 -10.17 6.47 7.41
C ARG A 104 -10.20 5.06 8.03
N VAL A 105 -11.01 4.17 7.50
CA VAL A 105 -11.13 2.80 8.01
C VAL A 105 -9.83 2.01 7.83
N TRP A 106 -9.11 2.20 6.73
CA TRP A 106 -7.79 1.61 6.56
C TRP A 106 -6.80 2.12 7.60
N ARG A 107 -6.75 3.43 7.82
CA ARG A 107 -5.87 4.02 8.83
C ARG A 107 -6.18 3.50 10.23
N GLU A 108 -7.43 3.53 10.65
CA GLU A 108 -7.88 2.96 11.94
C GLU A 108 -7.50 1.48 12.07
N THR A 109 -7.62 0.71 10.98
CA THR A 109 -7.23 -0.70 10.94
C THR A 109 -5.74 -0.88 11.16
N ILE A 110 -4.90 -0.17 10.42
CA ILE A 110 -3.44 -0.27 10.52
C ILE A 110 -2.94 0.18 11.90
N GLU A 111 -3.47 1.29 12.42
CA GLU A 111 -3.11 1.81 13.75
C GLU A 111 -3.51 0.84 14.89
N GLY A 112 -4.50 0.00 14.67
CA GLY A 112 -4.96 -1.00 15.64
C GLY A 112 -4.23 -2.34 15.62
N ILE A 113 -3.32 -2.59 14.67
CA ILE A 113 -2.60 -3.88 14.56
C ILE A 113 -1.41 -3.92 15.54
N PRO A 114 -1.35 -4.91 16.45
CA PRO A 114 -0.18 -5.09 17.31
C PRO A 114 1.10 -5.32 16.52
N ASN A 115 2.24 -4.87 17.04
CA ASN A 115 3.57 -4.97 16.42
C ASN A 115 3.75 -4.19 15.11
N LEU A 116 2.76 -3.40 14.69
CA LEU A 116 2.84 -2.51 13.55
C LEU A 116 3.08 -1.07 13.99
N TYR A 117 4.17 -0.50 13.51
CA TYR A 117 4.59 0.87 13.82
C TYR A 117 4.50 1.72 12.55
N LEU A 118 4.20 3.00 12.71
CA LEU A 118 4.03 3.94 11.62
C LEU A 118 5.09 5.04 11.69
N TRP A 119 5.60 5.44 10.54
CA TRP A 119 6.47 6.60 10.41
C TRP A 119 6.09 7.42 9.18
N GLN A 120 5.94 8.73 9.38
CA GLN A 120 5.61 9.62 8.26
C GLN A 120 6.86 10.32 7.75
N ASP A 121 7.38 9.82 6.63
CA ASP A 121 8.47 10.40 5.88
C ASP A 121 8.58 9.73 4.50
N THR A 122 9.46 10.24 3.64
CA THR A 122 9.79 9.65 2.35
C THR A 122 11.09 8.85 2.47
N VAL A 123 11.06 7.58 2.09
CA VAL A 123 12.28 6.78 1.95
C VAL A 123 12.93 7.12 0.61
N ASN A 124 14.19 7.52 0.64
CA ASN A 124 14.96 7.90 -0.54
C ASN A 124 16.25 7.09 -0.75
N GLN A 125 16.58 6.19 0.20
CA GLN A 125 17.77 5.35 0.08
C GLN A 125 17.57 4.00 0.77
N LEU A 126 18.09 2.92 0.14
CA LEU A 126 18.31 1.64 0.80
C LEU A 126 19.69 1.64 1.46
N LEU A 127 19.79 1.08 2.65
CA LEU A 127 21.05 0.84 3.34
C LEU A 127 21.56 -0.55 2.96
N LEU A 128 22.76 -0.59 2.36
CA LEU A 128 23.35 -1.81 1.80
C LEU A 128 24.66 -2.15 2.51
N ASP A 129 24.87 -3.43 2.78
CA ASP A 129 26.18 -4.01 3.10
C ASP A 129 26.51 -5.03 2.01
N GLY A 130 27.37 -4.64 1.07
CA GLY A 130 27.59 -5.37 -0.16
C GLY A 130 26.31 -5.48 -1.00
N GLN A 131 25.73 -6.68 -1.07
CA GLN A 131 24.46 -6.95 -1.79
C GLN A 131 23.26 -7.15 -0.85
N GLU A 132 23.46 -7.06 0.45
CA GLU A 132 22.40 -7.25 1.43
C GLU A 132 21.81 -5.91 1.86
N VAL A 133 20.48 -5.82 1.80
CA VAL A 133 19.72 -4.69 2.34
C VAL A 133 19.54 -4.90 3.83
N TYR A 134 19.98 -3.92 4.64
CA TYR A 134 19.82 -3.99 6.10
C TYR A 134 18.95 -2.86 6.67
N GLY A 135 18.42 -1.99 5.82
CA GLY A 135 17.57 -0.90 6.27
C GLY A 135 17.27 0.13 5.19
N VAL A 136 16.72 1.24 5.65
CA VAL A 136 16.36 2.39 4.80
C VAL A 136 16.77 3.69 5.46
N ARG A 137 17.02 4.72 4.64
CA ARG A 137 17.17 6.10 5.07
C ARG A 137 16.03 6.93 4.51
N THR A 138 15.48 7.80 5.35
CA THR A 138 14.43 8.72 4.99
C THR A 138 14.99 10.07 4.52
N GLN A 139 14.12 10.89 3.93
CA GLN A 139 14.47 12.23 3.46
C GLN A 139 14.91 13.16 4.61
N LEU A 140 14.37 12.98 5.81
CA LEU A 140 14.80 13.69 7.01
C LEU A 140 16.14 13.19 7.58
N GLY A 141 16.75 12.18 6.95
CA GLY A 141 18.03 11.61 7.35
C GLY A 141 17.95 10.55 8.46
N VAL A 142 16.74 10.12 8.84
CA VAL A 142 16.56 9.06 9.83
C VAL A 142 16.84 7.70 9.19
N GLU A 143 17.60 6.86 9.87
CA GLU A 143 17.88 5.49 9.46
C GLU A 143 17.11 4.50 10.31
N PHE A 144 16.51 3.52 9.65
CA PHE A 144 15.84 2.38 10.28
C PHE A 144 16.46 1.08 9.78
N HIS A 145 16.75 0.18 10.71
CA HIS A 145 17.40 -1.09 10.40
C HIS A 145 16.40 -2.25 10.52
N ALA A 146 16.37 -3.11 9.49
CA ALA A 146 15.51 -4.29 9.48
C ALA A 146 16.14 -5.46 8.71
N ARG A 147 15.67 -6.66 9.00
CA ARG A 147 16.09 -7.88 8.30
C ARG A 147 15.56 -7.94 6.87
N CYS A 148 14.41 -7.31 6.63
CA CYS A 148 13.73 -7.33 5.35
C CYS A 148 13.12 -5.95 5.04
N VAL A 149 13.22 -5.54 3.78
CA VAL A 149 12.58 -4.33 3.27
C VAL A 149 11.66 -4.70 2.12
N VAL A 150 10.40 -4.29 2.20
CA VAL A 150 9.38 -4.50 1.18
C VAL A 150 9.06 -3.16 0.53
N LEU A 151 9.36 -3.02 -0.76
CA LEU A 151 9.09 -1.80 -1.52
C LEU A 151 7.71 -1.88 -2.18
N THR A 152 6.82 -0.95 -1.83
CA THR A 152 5.48 -0.83 -2.40
C THR A 152 5.21 0.60 -2.90
N ASN A 153 6.18 1.18 -3.57
CA ASN A 153 6.21 2.59 -3.98
C ASN A 153 5.15 2.97 -5.03
N GLY A 154 4.49 1.99 -5.64
CA GLY A 154 3.46 2.22 -6.66
C GLY A 154 4.00 2.99 -7.87
N THR A 155 3.37 4.12 -8.19
CA THR A 155 3.73 4.97 -9.34
C THR A 155 4.67 6.12 -8.98
N PHE A 156 5.17 6.17 -7.74
CA PHE A 156 5.93 7.32 -7.25
C PHE A 156 7.43 7.25 -7.51
N LEU A 157 7.99 6.03 -7.63
CA LEU A 157 9.43 5.83 -7.82
C LEU A 157 9.82 6.29 -9.23
N ASN A 158 10.62 7.37 -9.29
CA ASN A 158 10.95 8.08 -10.52
C ASN A 158 9.71 8.39 -11.38
N GLY A 159 8.57 8.68 -10.73
CA GLY A 159 7.28 8.85 -11.36
C GLY A 159 7.27 10.00 -12.36
N LEU A 160 6.71 9.75 -13.54
CA LEU A 160 6.54 10.73 -14.61
C LEU A 160 5.10 10.68 -15.12
N MET A 161 4.40 11.79 -15.02
CA MET A 161 3.04 11.95 -15.51
C MET A 161 3.03 12.57 -16.90
N HIS A 162 2.16 12.07 -17.77
CA HIS A 162 1.95 12.56 -19.13
C HIS A 162 0.53 13.08 -19.24
N VAL A 163 0.38 14.35 -19.66
CA VAL A 163 -0.91 14.99 -19.95
C VAL A 163 -0.81 15.63 -21.33
N GLY A 164 -1.26 14.92 -22.36
CA GLY A 164 -1.00 15.31 -23.75
C GLY A 164 0.50 15.36 -24.05
N SER A 165 0.99 16.50 -24.49
CA SER A 165 2.42 16.75 -24.76
C SER A 165 3.21 17.18 -23.52
N VAL A 166 2.54 17.50 -22.41
CA VAL A 166 3.19 17.98 -21.19
C VAL A 166 3.63 16.80 -20.34
N ARG A 167 4.85 16.89 -19.80
CA ARG A 167 5.42 15.89 -18.88
C ARG A 167 5.89 16.58 -17.63
N PHE A 168 5.60 15.98 -16.47
CA PHE A 168 6.08 16.50 -15.19
C PHE A 168 6.26 15.35 -14.18
N SER A 169 7.23 15.56 -13.28
CA SER A 169 7.55 14.59 -12.23
C SER A 169 6.41 14.45 -11.22
N GLY A 170 6.10 13.23 -10.85
CA GLY A 170 5.08 12.91 -9.85
C GLY A 170 4.48 11.53 -10.08
N GLY A 171 4.00 10.93 -9.03
CA GLY A 171 3.27 9.65 -9.09
C GLY A 171 1.75 9.83 -9.19
N ARG A 172 1.28 11.00 -8.80
CA ARG A 172 -0.12 11.45 -8.81
C ARG A 172 -0.16 12.97 -8.88
N MET A 173 -1.27 13.54 -9.35
CA MET A 173 -1.43 14.98 -9.43
C MET A 173 -1.19 15.64 -8.06
N ALA A 174 -0.38 16.70 -8.04
CA ALA A 174 0.09 17.41 -6.85
C ALA A 174 0.92 16.60 -5.84
N GLU A 175 1.34 15.37 -6.20
CA GLU A 175 2.19 14.56 -5.36
C GLU A 175 3.54 14.28 -6.06
N PRO A 176 4.68 14.73 -5.50
CA PRO A 176 5.98 14.60 -6.13
C PRO A 176 6.41 13.14 -6.26
N ALA A 177 7.29 12.87 -7.22
CA ALA A 177 7.97 11.58 -7.33
C ALA A 177 8.96 11.39 -6.18
N VAL A 178 9.34 10.14 -5.94
CA VAL A 178 10.47 9.75 -5.09
C VAL A 178 11.64 9.43 -6.01
N THR A 179 12.79 10.04 -5.76
CA THR A 179 14.05 9.82 -6.50
C THR A 179 15.14 9.36 -5.54
N GLY A 180 16.22 8.79 -6.06
CA GLY A 180 17.38 8.36 -5.27
C GLY A 180 17.34 6.91 -4.78
N LEU A 181 16.20 6.25 -4.80
CA LEU A 181 16.08 4.89 -4.26
C LEU A 181 16.68 3.81 -5.17
N THR A 182 16.82 4.10 -6.46
CA THR A 182 17.32 3.16 -7.49
C THR A 182 18.66 3.58 -8.11
N GLU A 183 19.32 4.57 -7.55
CA GLU A 183 20.60 5.11 -8.05
C GLU A 183 21.80 4.54 -7.28
#